data_61d4214df5eeaab8ef742022f6450811
#
_entry.id   61d4214df5eeaab8ef742022f6450811
#
_cell.length_a   1.000
_cell.length_b   1.000
_cell.length_c   1.000
_cell.angle_alpha   90.00
_cell.angle_beta   90.00
_cell.angle_gamma   90.00
#
_symmetry.space_group_name_H-M   'P 1'
#
loop_
_entity.id
_entity.type
_entity.pdbx_description
1 polymer ?
#
loop_
_entity_poly.entity_id
_entity_poly.type
_entity_poly.pdbx_seq_one_letter_code
_entity_poly.pdbx_strand_id
1 'polypeptide(L)'
;VTVDVPGYFLASYDAKGAKGYILDAGDYYFAVGNGAHEALNNVLAAKCGDAVAGKLIDQDGNVVTGNTAAVATWTAPNTEVDTQKYRNSRYNSDVEVTNTFDDADVNYWANDDEKITYLSRSAWDTTYPTTLETLTVNDKLYNGLNMQTYVKAADAKSVSDFNLGVELDEKINFSDMI
;
A
#
# COMPACT_ATOMS: atom_id res chain seq x y z
N VAL A 1 18.56 28.30 3.77
CA VAL A 1 18.85 26.85 3.83
C VAL A 1 18.49 26.28 2.47
N THR A 2 19.40 25.55 1.85
CA THR A 2 19.15 24.81 0.61
C THR A 2 18.89 23.36 0.97
N VAL A 3 17.87 22.77 0.35
CA VAL A 3 17.54 21.36 0.51
C VAL A 3 17.53 20.71 -0.86
N ASP A 4 18.38 19.72 -1.05
CA ASP A 4 18.41 18.93 -2.29
C ASP A 4 17.45 17.74 -2.16
N VAL A 5 16.48 17.66 -3.07
CA VAL A 5 15.50 16.56 -3.11
C VAL A 5 15.77 15.70 -4.36
N PRO A 6 16.48 14.58 -4.23
CA PRO A 6 16.68 13.66 -5.34
C PRO A 6 15.36 13.13 -5.87
N GLY A 7 15.23 13.00 -7.21
CA GLY A 7 13.98 12.56 -7.87
C GLY A 7 13.44 11.23 -7.36
N TYR A 8 14.31 10.31 -6.93
CA TYR A 8 13.86 9.01 -6.40
C TYR A 8 13.10 9.11 -5.06
N PHE A 9 13.22 10.22 -4.31
CA PHE A 9 12.39 10.44 -3.12
C PHE A 9 10.94 10.78 -3.47
N LEU A 10 10.72 11.23 -4.70
CA LEU A 10 9.40 11.60 -5.22
C LEU A 10 8.76 10.43 -5.99
N ALA A 11 9.57 9.46 -6.41
CA ALA A 11 9.14 8.32 -7.18
C ALA A 11 8.38 7.31 -6.33
N SER A 12 7.44 6.61 -6.95
CA SER A 12 6.71 5.49 -6.37
C SER A 12 7.09 4.20 -7.09
N TYR A 13 7.13 3.08 -6.37
CA TYR A 13 7.38 1.79 -6.97
C TYR A 13 6.09 1.22 -7.57
N ASP A 14 6.11 0.94 -8.88
CA ASP A 14 5.02 0.28 -9.57
C ASP A 14 5.31 -1.22 -9.72
N ALA A 15 4.78 -2.00 -8.81
CA ALA A 15 4.97 -3.44 -8.79
C ALA A 15 4.21 -4.18 -9.92
N LYS A 16 3.15 -3.59 -10.44
CA LYS A 16 2.23 -4.26 -11.37
C LYS A 16 2.54 -3.97 -12.83
N GLY A 17 2.79 -2.71 -13.18
CA GLY A 17 3.02 -2.28 -14.54
C GLY A 17 4.50 -2.30 -14.92
N ALA A 18 5.21 -1.25 -14.54
CA ALA A 18 6.60 -1.05 -14.95
C ALA A 18 7.62 -1.94 -14.22
N LYS A 19 7.26 -2.48 -13.06
CA LYS A 19 8.14 -3.23 -12.15
C LYS A 19 9.41 -2.43 -11.83
N GLY A 20 9.21 -1.17 -11.49
CA GLY A 20 10.28 -0.22 -11.23
C GLY A 20 9.74 1.04 -10.58
N TYR A 21 10.63 2.00 -10.30
CA TYR A 21 10.23 3.28 -9.78
C TYR A 21 9.71 4.19 -10.90
N ILE A 22 8.57 4.82 -10.65
CA ILE A 22 7.93 5.77 -11.56
C ILE A 22 7.92 7.14 -10.91
N LEU A 23 8.44 8.12 -11.64
CA LEU A 23 8.23 9.53 -11.37
C LEU A 23 7.17 10.03 -12.36
N ASP A 24 5.96 10.20 -11.89
CA ASP A 24 4.84 10.62 -12.75
C ASP A 24 5.01 12.05 -13.24
N ALA A 25 4.51 12.32 -14.45
CA ALA A 25 4.34 13.68 -14.94
C ALA A 25 3.34 14.43 -14.06
N GLY A 26 3.52 15.75 -13.95
CA GLY A 26 2.62 16.63 -13.20
C GLY A 26 3.31 17.45 -12.13
N ASP A 27 2.52 18.13 -11.32
CA ASP A 27 3.02 19.08 -10.34
C ASP A 27 3.34 18.41 -9.01
N TYR A 28 4.51 18.75 -8.49
CA TYR A 28 5.01 18.36 -7.18
C TYR A 28 5.13 19.62 -6.30
N TYR A 29 4.50 19.58 -5.15
CA TYR A 29 4.45 20.70 -4.21
C TYR A 29 5.36 20.41 -3.02
N PHE A 30 6.27 21.35 -2.74
CA PHE A 30 7.17 21.31 -1.60
C PHE A 30 6.78 22.42 -0.65
N ALA A 31 6.37 22.09 0.54
CA ALA A 31 5.92 23.06 1.51
C ALA A 31 6.75 23.03 2.79
N VAL A 32 6.90 24.19 3.39
CA VAL A 32 7.47 24.37 4.73
C VAL A 32 6.35 24.82 5.68
N GLY A 33 6.34 24.27 6.87
CA GLY A 33 5.41 24.61 7.95
C GLY A 33 5.96 24.18 9.30
N ASN A 34 5.36 24.62 10.39
CA ASN A 34 5.73 24.21 11.76
C ASN A 34 5.38 22.75 12.03
N GLY A 35 4.60 22.12 11.14
CA GLY A 35 4.22 20.72 11.16
C GLY A 35 3.52 20.32 9.86
N ALA A 36 3.23 19.04 9.73
CA ALA A 36 2.61 18.48 8.52
C ALA A 36 1.24 19.11 8.21
N HIS A 37 0.47 19.45 9.23
CA HIS A 37 -0.87 20.06 9.06
C HIS A 37 -0.76 21.46 8.44
N GLU A 38 0.12 22.31 8.95
CA GLU A 38 0.35 23.64 8.38
C GLU A 38 0.92 23.54 6.96
N ALA A 39 1.90 22.66 6.74
CA ALA A 39 2.46 22.43 5.41
C ALA A 39 1.39 21.99 4.42
N LEU A 40 0.46 21.11 4.82
CA LEU A 40 -0.68 20.70 3.99
C LEU A 40 -1.60 21.89 3.68
N ASN A 41 -1.94 22.71 4.67
CA ASN A 41 -2.77 23.90 4.46
C ASN A 41 -2.11 24.87 3.48
N ASN A 42 -0.80 25.04 3.54
CA ASN A 42 -0.03 25.85 2.62
C ASN A 42 -0.11 25.30 1.18
N VAL A 43 0.02 23.97 1.01
CA VAL A 43 -0.14 23.32 -0.29
C VAL A 43 -1.55 23.49 -0.82
N LEU A 44 -2.58 23.27 0.00
CA LEU A 44 -3.97 23.43 -0.40
C LEU A 44 -4.28 24.87 -0.85
N ALA A 45 -3.77 25.88 -0.12
CA ALA A 45 -3.88 27.26 -0.51
C ALA A 45 -3.22 27.55 -1.86
N ALA A 46 -2.01 27.02 -2.09
CA ALA A 46 -1.26 27.22 -3.33
C ALA A 46 -1.92 26.49 -4.52
N LYS A 47 -2.45 25.29 -4.31
CA LYS A 47 -3.04 24.46 -5.36
C LYS A 47 -4.48 24.87 -5.70
N CYS A 48 -5.28 25.16 -4.69
CA CYS A 48 -6.74 25.33 -4.83
C CYS A 48 -7.19 26.79 -4.74
N GLY A 49 -6.33 27.72 -4.28
CA GLY A 49 -6.64 29.15 -4.22
C GLY A 49 -7.95 29.44 -3.48
N ASP A 50 -8.80 30.23 -4.11
CA ASP A 50 -10.07 30.69 -3.51
C ASP A 50 -11.04 29.56 -3.20
N ALA A 51 -10.92 28.40 -3.82
CA ALA A 51 -11.80 27.26 -3.57
C ALA A 51 -11.72 26.74 -2.12
N VAL A 52 -10.60 26.97 -1.44
CA VAL A 52 -10.38 26.59 -0.03
C VAL A 52 -10.41 27.78 0.93
N ALA A 53 -10.72 28.99 0.47
CA ALA A 53 -10.82 30.16 1.32
C ALA A 53 -11.85 29.95 2.44
N GLY A 54 -11.44 30.17 3.68
CA GLY A 54 -12.27 29.98 4.87
C GLY A 54 -12.54 28.50 5.24
N LYS A 55 -11.91 27.55 4.56
CA LYS A 55 -12.09 26.08 4.80
C LYS A 55 -10.88 25.41 5.41
N LEU A 56 -9.71 26.09 5.40
CA LEU A 56 -8.50 25.55 6.00
C LEU A 56 -8.58 25.72 7.52
N ILE A 57 -8.24 24.67 8.25
CA ILE A 57 -8.34 24.63 9.71
C ILE A 57 -7.00 24.21 10.26
N ASP A 58 -6.54 24.87 11.34
CA ASP A 58 -5.34 24.48 12.07
C ASP A 58 -5.62 23.27 13.00
N GLN A 59 -4.58 22.81 13.69
CA GLN A 59 -4.69 21.70 14.63
C GLN A 59 -5.61 22.00 15.84
N ASP A 60 -5.87 23.26 16.13
CA ASP A 60 -6.72 23.71 17.24
C ASP A 60 -8.17 23.97 16.79
N GLY A 61 -8.46 23.77 15.49
CA GLY A 61 -9.78 23.96 14.91
C GLY A 61 -10.10 25.38 14.46
N ASN A 62 -9.12 26.29 14.45
CA ASN A 62 -9.33 27.65 13.98
C ASN A 62 -9.20 27.73 12.46
N VAL A 63 -10.03 28.58 11.85
CA VAL A 63 -9.91 28.87 10.41
C VAL A 63 -8.64 29.66 10.16
N VAL A 64 -7.81 29.17 9.24
CA VAL A 64 -6.55 29.79 8.85
C VAL A 64 -6.50 30.08 7.36
N THR A 65 -5.58 30.94 6.98
CA THR A 65 -5.19 31.18 5.58
C THR A 65 -3.84 30.53 5.36
N GLY A 66 -3.75 29.61 4.40
CA GLY A 66 -2.47 28.96 4.09
C GLY A 66 -1.46 29.98 3.54
N ASN A 67 -0.18 29.75 3.81
CA ASN A 67 0.92 30.59 3.33
C ASN A 67 1.46 30.06 1.99
N THR A 68 1.00 30.59 0.88
CA THR A 68 1.43 30.19 -0.47
C THR A 68 2.90 30.50 -0.73
N ALA A 69 3.49 31.48 -0.04
CA ALA A 69 4.93 31.79 -0.16
C ALA A 69 5.83 30.73 0.48
N ALA A 70 5.27 29.88 1.33
CA ALA A 70 5.97 28.72 1.91
C ALA A 70 5.92 27.47 1.03
N VAL A 71 5.46 27.59 -0.22
CA VAL A 71 5.31 26.47 -1.16
C VAL A 71 6.11 26.73 -2.43
N ALA A 72 6.91 25.76 -2.81
CA ALA A 72 7.55 25.70 -4.12
C ALA A 72 6.87 24.62 -4.95
N THR A 73 6.63 24.89 -6.22
CA THR A 73 6.08 23.91 -7.18
C THR A 73 7.12 23.57 -8.22
N TRP A 74 7.28 22.27 -8.47
CA TRP A 74 8.08 21.75 -9.58
C TRP A 74 7.18 20.86 -10.44
N THR A 75 7.24 21.06 -11.75
CA THR A 75 6.44 20.28 -12.71
C THR A 75 7.34 19.27 -13.42
N ALA A 76 7.03 17.99 -13.27
CA ALA A 76 7.66 16.95 -14.07
C ALA A 76 7.00 16.93 -15.45
N PRO A 77 7.75 17.20 -16.55
CA PRO A 77 7.16 17.34 -17.87
C PRO A 77 6.71 16.00 -18.47
N ASN A 78 7.34 14.91 -18.04
CA ASN A 78 7.08 13.57 -18.53
C ASN A 78 7.13 12.58 -17.39
N THR A 79 6.42 11.46 -17.54
CA THR A 79 6.58 10.31 -16.66
C THR A 79 7.89 9.62 -16.99
N GLU A 80 8.74 9.44 -15.99
CA GLU A 80 10.00 8.72 -16.05
C GLU A 80 9.89 7.39 -15.32
N VAL A 81 10.46 6.34 -15.90
CA VAL A 81 10.46 4.99 -15.35
C VAL A 81 11.89 4.51 -15.18
N ASP A 82 12.26 4.13 -13.97
CA ASP A 82 13.56 3.51 -13.67
C ASP A 82 13.36 2.03 -13.32
N THR A 83 13.67 1.16 -14.26
CA THR A 83 13.62 -0.29 -14.10
C THR A 83 15.00 -0.90 -13.83
N GLN A 84 16.04 -0.09 -13.74
CA GLN A 84 17.43 -0.57 -13.63
C GLN A 84 18.07 -0.19 -12.29
N LYS A 85 18.20 1.11 -12.04
CA LYS A 85 18.99 1.63 -10.90
C LYS A 85 18.41 1.25 -9.54
N TYR A 86 17.08 1.23 -9.42
CA TYR A 86 16.37 0.97 -8.17
C TYR A 86 15.55 -0.32 -8.20
N ARG A 87 15.85 -1.19 -9.15
CA ARG A 87 15.23 -2.50 -9.26
C ARG A 87 15.52 -3.37 -8.05
N ASN A 88 16.72 -3.25 -7.51
CA ASN A 88 17.19 -4.07 -6.40
C ASN A 88 17.13 -3.33 -5.08
N SER A 89 17.09 -4.09 -4.00
CA SER A 89 17.09 -3.57 -2.64
C SER A 89 18.28 -2.64 -2.38
N ARG A 90 18.04 -1.52 -1.70
CA ARG A 90 19.12 -0.62 -1.25
C ARG A 90 20.06 -1.26 -0.23
N TYR A 91 19.58 -2.26 0.49
CA TYR A 91 20.35 -2.94 1.55
C TYR A 91 21.05 -4.19 1.04
N ASN A 92 20.55 -4.77 -0.04
CA ASN A 92 21.18 -5.92 -0.70
C ASN A 92 20.94 -5.82 -2.20
N SER A 93 22.01 -5.46 -2.93
CA SER A 93 21.94 -5.26 -4.39
C SER A 93 21.63 -6.53 -5.19
N ASP A 94 21.77 -7.70 -4.56
CA ASP A 94 21.50 -9.00 -5.21
C ASP A 94 20.01 -9.39 -5.09
N VAL A 95 19.24 -8.65 -4.27
CA VAL A 95 17.83 -8.91 -4.05
C VAL A 95 16.98 -7.93 -4.85
N GLU A 96 16.24 -8.45 -5.82
CA GLU A 96 15.27 -7.68 -6.59
C GLU A 96 14.09 -7.28 -5.68
N VAL A 97 13.64 -6.03 -5.83
CA VAL A 97 12.43 -5.55 -5.17
C VAL A 97 11.22 -6.16 -5.87
N THR A 98 10.42 -6.91 -5.14
CA THR A 98 9.20 -7.56 -5.62
C THR A 98 8.01 -7.18 -4.75
N ASN A 99 6.80 -7.35 -5.28
CA ASN A 99 5.60 -7.21 -4.49
C ASN A 99 5.36 -8.52 -3.71
N THR A 100 5.63 -8.51 -2.41
CA THR A 100 5.45 -9.67 -1.53
C THR A 100 3.98 -9.91 -1.14
N PHE A 101 3.07 -9.04 -1.56
CA PHE A 101 1.64 -9.10 -1.24
C PHE A 101 0.76 -9.25 -2.48
N ASP A 102 1.25 -9.91 -3.51
CA ASP A 102 0.48 -10.11 -4.75
C ASP A 102 -0.82 -10.89 -4.51
N ASP A 103 -0.79 -11.88 -3.64
CA ASP A 103 -1.95 -12.68 -3.28
C ASP A 103 -2.98 -11.95 -2.40
N ALA A 104 -2.58 -10.85 -1.75
CA ALA A 104 -3.48 -9.96 -1.04
C ALA A 104 -4.17 -8.95 -1.98
N ASP A 105 -3.78 -8.90 -3.24
CA ASP A 105 -4.35 -8.03 -4.25
C ASP A 105 -5.70 -8.56 -4.73
N VAL A 106 -6.75 -7.75 -4.64
CA VAL A 106 -8.10 -8.12 -5.10
C VAL A 106 -8.08 -8.56 -6.57
N ASN A 107 -7.30 -7.90 -7.42
CA ASN A 107 -7.17 -8.23 -8.83
C ASN A 107 -6.49 -9.57 -9.11
N TYR A 108 -5.75 -10.10 -8.14
CA TYR A 108 -5.18 -11.46 -8.25
C TYR A 108 -6.28 -12.53 -8.28
N TRP A 109 -7.38 -12.28 -7.60
CA TRP A 109 -8.51 -13.18 -7.42
C TRP A 109 -9.68 -12.87 -8.35
N ALA A 110 -9.66 -11.73 -9.04
CA ALA A 110 -10.68 -11.30 -9.99
C ALA A 110 -10.47 -11.94 -11.37
N ASN A 111 -11.55 -12.06 -12.15
CA ASN A 111 -11.46 -12.38 -13.58
C ASN A 111 -10.83 -11.20 -14.33
N ASP A 112 -10.26 -11.47 -15.52
CA ASP A 112 -9.50 -10.46 -16.26
C ASP A 112 -10.34 -9.25 -16.71
N ASP A 113 -11.61 -9.45 -16.95
CA ASP A 113 -12.60 -8.44 -17.36
C ASP A 113 -13.23 -7.68 -16.19
N GLU A 114 -12.98 -8.12 -14.95
CA GLU A 114 -13.56 -7.55 -13.73
C GLU A 114 -12.51 -6.88 -12.84
N LYS A 115 -11.29 -6.70 -13.34
CA LYS A 115 -10.22 -6.09 -12.56
C LYS A 115 -10.52 -4.63 -12.25
N ILE A 116 -10.39 -4.27 -10.99
CA ILE A 116 -10.51 -2.88 -10.55
C ILE A 116 -9.25 -2.09 -10.91
N THR A 117 -9.44 -0.81 -11.23
CA THR A 117 -8.36 0.14 -11.40
C THR A 117 -8.03 0.76 -10.06
N TYR A 118 -6.79 0.55 -9.59
CA TYR A 118 -6.34 1.16 -8.35
C TYR A 118 -6.12 2.66 -8.50
N LEU A 119 -6.33 3.39 -7.41
CA LEU A 119 -5.93 4.78 -7.33
C LEU A 119 -4.44 4.92 -7.65
N SER A 120 -4.15 5.78 -8.60
CA SER A 120 -2.78 6.17 -8.92
C SER A 120 -2.61 7.66 -8.75
N ARG A 121 -1.38 8.12 -8.60
CA ARG A 121 -1.10 9.56 -8.50
C ARG A 121 -1.51 10.30 -9.75
N SER A 122 -1.28 9.72 -10.93
CA SER A 122 -1.60 10.32 -12.21
C SER A 122 -3.08 10.27 -12.58
N ALA A 123 -3.85 9.36 -11.98
CA ALA A 123 -5.26 9.12 -12.30
C ALA A 123 -6.19 9.33 -11.09
N TRP A 124 -5.77 10.15 -10.14
CA TRP A 124 -6.50 10.37 -8.87
C TRP A 124 -7.97 10.74 -9.07
N ASP A 125 -8.24 11.64 -10.02
CA ASP A 125 -9.59 12.14 -10.26
C ASP A 125 -10.49 11.13 -11.00
N THR A 126 -9.91 10.14 -11.65
CA THR A 126 -10.62 9.18 -12.49
C THR A 126 -10.75 7.79 -11.88
N THR A 127 -10.00 7.50 -10.84
CA THR A 127 -9.96 6.16 -10.22
C THR A 127 -10.82 6.06 -8.96
N TYR A 128 -11.47 7.14 -8.56
CA TYR A 128 -12.39 7.10 -7.42
C TYR A 128 -13.73 6.51 -7.85
N PRO A 129 -14.11 5.33 -7.34
CA PRO A 129 -15.37 4.70 -7.73
C PRO A 129 -16.57 5.53 -7.21
N THR A 130 -17.50 5.83 -8.09
CA THR A 130 -18.76 6.51 -7.76
C THR A 130 -19.91 5.51 -7.52
N THR A 131 -19.70 4.27 -7.88
CA THR A 131 -20.67 3.17 -7.73
C THR A 131 -20.00 1.99 -7.05
N LEU A 132 -20.77 1.19 -6.34
CA LEU A 132 -20.29 -0.07 -5.77
C LEU A 132 -20.06 -1.08 -6.90
N GLU A 133 -18.85 -1.54 -7.04
CA GLU A 133 -18.50 -2.59 -8.00
C GLU A 133 -18.65 -3.97 -7.36
N THR A 134 -19.10 -4.93 -8.15
CA THR A 134 -19.17 -6.32 -7.74
C THR A 134 -18.06 -7.09 -8.45
N LEU A 135 -17.25 -7.80 -7.69
CA LEU A 135 -16.21 -8.68 -8.22
C LEU A 135 -16.66 -10.14 -8.09
N THR A 136 -16.49 -10.86 -9.17
CA THR A 136 -16.65 -12.32 -9.17
C THR A 136 -15.31 -12.97 -8.89
N VAL A 137 -15.30 -13.85 -7.92
CA VAL A 137 -14.08 -14.56 -7.51
C VAL A 137 -13.71 -15.58 -8.59
N ASN A 138 -12.45 -15.56 -9.00
CA ASN A 138 -11.96 -16.52 -9.98
C ASN A 138 -11.69 -17.91 -9.36
N ASP A 139 -11.43 -18.88 -10.23
CA ASP A 139 -11.18 -20.27 -9.83
C ASP A 139 -9.97 -20.44 -8.90
N LYS A 140 -9.02 -19.51 -8.89
CA LYS A 140 -7.86 -19.57 -7.98
C LYS A 140 -8.30 -19.53 -6.53
N LEU A 141 -9.18 -18.58 -6.17
CA LEU A 141 -9.67 -18.47 -4.82
C LEU A 141 -10.64 -19.62 -4.51
N TYR A 142 -11.56 -19.91 -5.42
CA TYR A 142 -12.51 -21.01 -5.26
C TYR A 142 -11.78 -22.34 -5.02
N ASN A 143 -10.82 -22.68 -5.85
CA ASN A 143 -10.03 -23.89 -5.72
C ASN A 143 -9.13 -23.85 -4.48
N GLY A 144 -8.55 -22.69 -4.14
CA GLY A 144 -7.75 -22.52 -2.94
C GLY A 144 -8.54 -22.75 -1.66
N LEU A 145 -9.80 -22.32 -1.61
CA LEU A 145 -10.68 -22.52 -0.45
C LEU A 145 -11.25 -23.94 -0.36
N ASN A 146 -11.59 -24.56 -1.51
CA ASN A 146 -12.26 -25.85 -1.54
C ASN A 146 -11.30 -27.03 -1.61
N MET A 147 -10.07 -26.82 -2.07
CA MET A 147 -9.13 -27.86 -2.44
C MET A 147 -8.02 -28.12 -1.44
N GLN A 148 -8.09 -27.55 -0.29
CA GLN A 148 -7.31 -28.10 0.80
C GLN A 148 -7.95 -29.43 1.22
N THR A 149 -7.94 -30.39 0.32
CA THR A 149 -7.99 -31.77 0.76
C THR A 149 -6.78 -31.91 1.66
N TYR A 150 -7.01 -31.96 2.96
CA TYR A 150 -5.96 -32.24 3.92
C TYR A 150 -5.29 -33.54 3.52
N VAL A 151 -4.15 -33.47 2.85
CA VAL A 151 -3.32 -34.62 2.61
C VAL A 151 -2.53 -34.82 3.90
N LYS A 152 -2.96 -35.80 4.67
CA LYS A 152 -2.25 -36.23 5.86
C LYS A 152 -0.79 -36.49 5.46
N ALA A 153 0.17 -35.80 6.09
CA ALA A 153 1.57 -36.12 5.89
C ALA A 153 1.82 -37.61 6.24
N ALA A 154 2.74 -38.25 5.54
CA ALA A 154 2.96 -39.68 5.71
C ALA A 154 3.32 -40.09 7.16
N ASP A 155 3.88 -39.16 7.90
CA ASP A 155 4.26 -39.28 9.31
C ASP A 155 3.27 -38.65 10.28
N ALA A 156 2.17 -38.09 9.78
CA ALA A 156 1.18 -37.44 10.64
C ALA A 156 0.48 -38.47 11.52
N LYS A 157 0.48 -38.20 12.81
CA LYS A 157 -0.20 -39.02 13.79
C LYS A 157 -1.73 -38.92 13.62
N SER A 158 -2.42 -40.04 13.72
CA SER A 158 -3.89 -40.05 13.84
C SER A 158 -4.31 -39.82 15.29
N VAL A 159 -5.58 -39.48 15.49
CA VAL A 159 -6.13 -39.32 16.85
C VAL A 159 -5.95 -40.60 17.68
N SER A 160 -6.03 -41.76 17.03
CA SER A 160 -5.79 -43.05 17.66
C SER A 160 -4.35 -43.28 18.11
N ASP A 161 -3.39 -42.57 17.50
CA ASP A 161 -1.98 -42.69 17.86
C ASP A 161 -1.64 -41.95 19.16
N PHE A 162 -2.55 -41.14 19.67
CA PHE A 162 -2.38 -40.35 20.89
C PHE A 162 -3.01 -41.00 22.14
N ASN A 163 -3.46 -42.21 22.06
CA ASN A 163 -4.10 -42.90 23.20
C ASN A 163 -5.17 -42.05 23.94
N LEU A 164 -5.91 -41.22 23.19
CA LEU A 164 -6.91 -40.31 23.76
C LEU A 164 -8.11 -41.03 24.38
N GLY A 165 -8.11 -42.35 24.41
CA GLY A 165 -9.12 -43.19 25.05
C GLY A 165 -8.62 -43.95 26.24
N VAL A 166 -7.39 -43.74 26.67
CA VAL A 166 -6.89 -44.28 27.94
C VAL A 166 -7.44 -43.38 29.02
N GLU A 167 -8.23 -43.95 29.96
CA GLU A 167 -8.56 -43.26 31.20
C GLU A 167 -7.25 -42.82 31.82
N LEU A 168 -7.05 -41.50 31.92
CA LEU A 168 -5.94 -40.94 32.66
C LEU A 168 -6.23 -41.15 34.14
N ASP A 169 -5.81 -42.28 34.66
CA ASP A 169 -5.77 -42.54 36.10
C ASP A 169 -4.75 -41.65 36.80
N GLU A 170 -3.86 -41.03 36.04
CA GLU A 170 -2.87 -40.10 36.54
C GLU A 170 -3.34 -38.67 36.36
N LYS A 171 -3.52 -37.97 37.45
CA LYS A 171 -3.68 -36.53 37.47
C LYS A 171 -2.38 -35.89 37.07
N ILE A 172 -2.30 -35.37 35.86
CA ILE A 172 -1.19 -34.53 35.44
C ILE A 172 -1.34 -33.22 36.18
N ASN A 173 -0.44 -32.95 37.10
CA ASN A 173 -0.35 -31.66 37.76
C ASN A 173 0.21 -30.63 36.79
N PHE A 174 -0.37 -29.44 36.82
CA PHE A 174 0.08 -28.33 35.95
C PHE A 174 1.55 -27.97 36.19
N SER A 175 2.07 -28.23 37.40
CA SER A 175 3.48 -28.07 37.76
C SER A 175 4.43 -29.02 37.02
N ASP A 176 3.93 -30.10 36.46
CA ASP A 176 4.74 -31.09 35.75
C ASP A 176 4.82 -30.79 34.23
N MET A 177 4.15 -29.73 33.80
CA MET A 177 4.11 -29.25 32.40
C MET A 177 5.01 -28.03 32.15
N ILE A 178 5.75 -27.52 33.13
CA ILE A 178 6.59 -26.33 33.05
C ILE A 178 8.07 -26.72 33.06
#